data_17783aa4cf824a1b27926171e4c8d985
#
_entry.id   17783aa4cf824a1b27926171e4c8d985
#
_cell.length_a   1.000
_cell.length_b   1.000
_cell.length_c   1.000
_cell.angle_alpha   90.00
_cell.angle_beta   90.00
_cell.angle_gamma   90.00
#
_symmetry.space_group_name_H-M   'P 1'
#
loop_
_entity.id
_entity.type
_entity.pdbx_description
1 polymer ?
#
loop_
_entity_poly.entity_id
_entity_poly.type
_entity_poly.pdbx_seq_one_letter_code
_entity_poly.pdbx_strand_id
1 'polypeptide(L)'
;MTNDFVSARAFFESLAPDERVCLLVRHGERNHITPKDPDYGAHVGLTERGREQAFALGRFVRAGGETLADVCFFSSPVGRCVETAEYISKGCGVENPEVEKLDCLAEYFVQNYAAYEAVLRAGFYEGICEWLAANSREAEVTETQDADAPFYPLAERSEEMLSMMLEKGHARVNVFVTHDAWVVPCLTHFCGLKFTPQRWMNFLTGMAVVVGSDGQTVRRIVPVTALPTGWLQF
;
A
#
# COMPACT_ATOMS: atom_id res chain seq x y z
N MET A 1 -3.23 8.53 22.77
CA MET A 1 -3.62 8.04 21.44
C MET A 1 -2.73 6.83 21.15
N THR A 2 -3.31 5.64 21.05
CA THR A 2 -2.58 4.45 20.63
C THR A 2 -2.04 4.69 19.23
N ASN A 3 -0.75 4.46 19.03
CA ASN A 3 -0.13 4.63 17.72
C ASN A 3 -0.48 3.38 16.92
N ASP A 4 -1.53 3.46 16.09
CA ASP A 4 -2.02 2.32 15.28
C ASP A 4 -0.97 1.85 14.24
N PHE A 5 0.06 2.66 13.99
CA PHE A 5 1.13 2.39 13.05
C PHE A 5 2.49 2.37 13.73
N VAL A 6 3.29 1.37 13.43
CA VAL A 6 4.69 1.31 13.83
C VAL A 6 5.51 2.20 12.90
N SER A 7 6.48 2.95 13.45
CA SER A 7 7.43 3.69 12.62
C SER A 7 8.22 2.72 11.73
N ALA A 8 8.31 3.01 10.43
CA ALA A 8 9.07 2.19 9.49
C ALA A 8 10.53 2.02 9.95
N ARG A 9 11.13 3.09 10.51
CA ARG A 9 12.47 3.01 11.08
C ARG A 9 12.56 1.94 12.17
N ALA A 10 11.72 2.01 13.20
CA ALA A 10 11.74 1.07 14.30
C ALA A 10 11.39 -0.36 13.82
N PHE A 11 10.50 -0.48 12.85
CA PHE A 11 10.15 -1.77 12.24
C PHE A 11 11.38 -2.43 11.59
N PHE A 12 12.07 -1.74 10.69
CA PHE A 12 13.22 -2.30 9.97
C PHE A 12 14.44 -2.54 10.90
N GLU A 13 14.65 -1.71 11.92
CA GLU A 13 15.67 -1.92 12.95
C GLU A 13 15.40 -3.16 13.83
N SER A 14 14.14 -3.61 13.93
CA SER A 14 13.73 -4.78 14.72
C SER A 14 13.67 -6.09 13.93
N LEU A 15 13.94 -6.06 12.63
CA LEU A 15 13.78 -7.22 11.76
C LEU A 15 14.87 -8.28 12.06
N ALA A 16 14.44 -9.51 12.34
CA ALA A 16 15.37 -10.60 12.62
C ALA A 16 16.12 -11.06 11.35
N PRO A 17 17.33 -11.61 11.47
CA PRO A 17 18.13 -12.03 10.31
C PRO A 17 17.46 -13.07 9.40
N ASP A 18 16.61 -13.92 9.96
CA ASP A 18 15.89 -14.98 9.24
C ASP A 18 14.50 -14.54 8.76
N GLU A 19 14.16 -13.27 8.92
CA GLU A 19 12.88 -12.73 8.47
C GLU A 19 13.01 -12.06 7.09
N ARG A 20 11.99 -12.27 6.26
CA ARG A 20 11.77 -11.57 4.99
C ARG A 20 10.54 -10.67 5.12
N VAL A 21 10.48 -9.62 4.33
CA VAL A 21 9.39 -8.64 4.38
C VAL A 21 8.85 -8.37 2.98
N CYS A 22 7.52 -8.36 2.86
CA CYS A 22 6.80 -7.70 1.78
C CYS A 22 6.12 -6.45 2.35
N LEU A 23 6.54 -5.26 1.90
CA LEU A 23 6.02 -3.97 2.31
C LEU A 23 5.06 -3.45 1.24
N LEU A 24 3.77 -3.40 1.51
CA LEU A 24 2.77 -2.73 0.69
C LEU A 24 2.58 -1.30 1.20
N VAL A 25 2.83 -0.29 0.36
CA VAL A 25 2.84 1.11 0.80
C VAL A 25 2.14 2.02 -0.21
N ARG A 26 1.41 3.04 0.29
CA ARG A 26 0.88 4.14 -0.49
C ARG A 26 2.03 4.97 -1.06
N HIS A 27 1.90 5.47 -2.29
CA HIS A 27 2.85 6.41 -2.90
C HIS A 27 3.14 7.64 -2.02
N GLY A 28 4.24 8.34 -2.30
CA GLY A 28 4.66 9.55 -1.61
C GLY A 28 3.72 10.75 -1.80
N GLU A 29 3.99 11.84 -1.08
CA GLU A 29 3.18 13.05 -1.12
C GLU A 29 3.11 13.62 -2.55
N ARG A 30 1.90 14.01 -2.96
CA ARG A 30 1.57 14.65 -4.23
C ARG A 30 0.70 15.88 -4.01
N ASN A 31 0.60 16.74 -5.01
CA ASN A 31 -0.37 17.82 -5.00
C ASN A 31 -1.81 17.26 -4.96
N HIS A 32 -2.74 18.08 -4.48
CA HIS A 32 -4.15 17.69 -4.40
C HIS A 32 -4.70 17.39 -5.79
N ILE A 33 -5.45 16.28 -5.90
CA ILE A 33 -6.18 15.88 -7.10
C ILE A 33 -7.65 16.16 -6.84
N THR A 34 -8.30 16.80 -7.79
CA THR A 34 -9.74 17.12 -7.76
C THR A 34 -10.49 16.26 -8.77
N PRO A 35 -11.81 16.07 -8.64
CA PRO A 35 -12.61 15.39 -9.66
C PRO A 35 -12.59 16.04 -11.05
N LYS A 36 -12.03 17.27 -11.17
CA LYS A 36 -11.91 18.01 -12.43
C LYS A 36 -10.58 17.73 -13.13
N ASP A 37 -9.62 17.11 -12.46
CA ASP A 37 -8.35 16.77 -13.07
C ASP A 37 -8.55 15.68 -14.13
N PRO A 38 -7.95 15.81 -15.33
CA PRO A 38 -8.06 14.78 -16.35
C PRO A 38 -7.43 13.49 -15.83
N ASP A 39 -7.87 12.35 -16.38
CA ASP A 39 -7.36 11.02 -16.06
C ASP A 39 -7.29 10.69 -14.55
N TYR A 40 -8.21 11.26 -13.77
CA TYR A 40 -8.22 11.12 -12.30
C TYR A 40 -6.87 11.46 -11.64
N GLY A 41 -6.12 12.42 -12.23
CA GLY A 41 -4.83 12.87 -11.75
C GLY A 41 -3.70 11.85 -11.94
N ALA A 42 -3.79 10.94 -12.92
CA ALA A 42 -2.70 9.99 -13.21
C ALA A 42 -1.39 10.69 -13.58
N HIS A 43 -1.47 11.88 -14.23
CA HIS A 43 -0.34 12.73 -14.58
C HIS A 43 0.30 13.46 -13.38
N VAL A 44 -0.34 13.50 -12.20
CA VAL A 44 0.19 14.20 -11.03
C VAL A 44 1.32 13.40 -10.40
N GLY A 45 2.54 13.95 -10.48
CA GLY A 45 3.74 13.40 -9.85
C GLY A 45 3.88 13.74 -8.37
N LEU A 46 4.99 13.34 -7.76
CA LEU A 46 5.33 13.65 -6.38
C LEU A 46 5.70 15.14 -6.20
N THR A 47 5.43 15.66 -5.01
CA THR A 47 6.06 16.92 -4.57
C THR A 47 7.54 16.67 -4.25
N GLU A 48 8.33 17.74 -4.15
CA GLU A 48 9.72 17.64 -3.68
C GLU A 48 9.79 16.96 -2.30
N ARG A 49 8.91 17.37 -1.39
CA ARG A 49 8.77 16.75 -0.08
C ARG A 49 8.40 15.27 -0.17
N GLY A 50 7.53 14.87 -1.11
CA GLY A 50 7.18 13.47 -1.35
C GLY A 50 8.39 12.64 -1.78
N ARG A 51 9.27 13.20 -2.61
CA ARG A 51 10.55 12.59 -3.02
C ARG A 51 11.51 12.41 -1.84
N GLU A 52 11.70 13.46 -1.04
CA GLU A 52 12.54 13.40 0.16
C GLU A 52 12.04 12.36 1.17
N GLN A 53 10.72 12.29 1.40
CA GLN A 53 10.09 11.32 2.27
C GLN A 53 10.28 9.89 1.76
N ALA A 54 10.11 9.65 0.47
CA ALA A 54 10.34 8.34 -0.16
C ALA A 54 11.81 7.91 -0.06
N PHE A 55 12.73 8.84 -0.30
CA PHE A 55 14.17 8.62 -0.10
C PHE A 55 14.48 8.25 1.37
N ALA A 56 13.88 8.95 2.33
CA ALA A 56 14.06 8.64 3.75
C ALA A 56 13.55 7.24 4.12
N LEU A 57 12.39 6.82 3.56
CA LEU A 57 11.91 5.43 3.72
C LEU A 57 12.93 4.43 3.18
N GLY A 58 13.55 4.70 2.03
CA GLY A 58 14.60 3.85 1.47
C GLY A 58 15.77 3.62 2.41
N ARG A 59 16.17 4.63 3.16
CA ARG A 59 17.22 4.49 4.20
C ARG A 59 16.81 3.54 5.33
N PHE A 60 15.53 3.49 5.69
CA PHE A 60 15.04 2.54 6.69
C PHE A 60 14.95 1.12 6.10
N VAL A 61 14.47 0.97 4.87
CA VAL A 61 14.44 -0.29 4.12
C VAL A 61 15.85 -0.88 4.01
N ARG A 62 16.86 -0.05 3.71
CA ARG A 62 18.27 -0.45 3.66
C ARG A 62 18.75 -1.07 4.96
N ALA A 63 18.30 -0.58 6.11
CA ALA A 63 18.67 -1.15 7.41
C ALA A 63 18.12 -2.58 7.60
N GLY A 64 17.03 -2.95 6.92
CA GLY A 64 16.46 -4.30 6.93
C GLY A 64 17.08 -5.27 5.93
N GLY A 65 17.85 -4.80 4.93
CA GLY A 65 18.56 -5.62 3.94
C GLY A 65 20.05 -5.70 4.21
N GLU A 66 20.68 -6.87 4.03
CA GLU A 66 22.12 -7.03 4.25
C GLU A 66 22.94 -6.45 3.09
N THR A 67 22.45 -6.63 1.86
CA THR A 67 23.07 -6.13 0.63
C THR A 67 22.02 -5.45 -0.26
N LEU A 68 22.47 -4.71 -1.30
CA LEU A 68 21.57 -4.12 -2.31
C LEU A 68 20.80 -5.19 -3.09
N ALA A 69 21.36 -6.39 -3.24
CA ALA A 69 20.70 -7.51 -3.91
C ALA A 69 19.54 -8.10 -3.09
N ASP A 70 19.44 -7.75 -1.82
CA ASP A 70 18.37 -8.25 -0.93
C ASP A 70 17.11 -7.39 -0.93
N VAL A 71 16.99 -6.41 -1.85
CA VAL A 71 15.83 -5.52 -1.95
C VAL A 71 15.30 -5.50 -3.38
N CYS A 72 14.00 -5.77 -3.55
CA CYS A 72 13.27 -5.68 -4.81
C CYS A 72 12.16 -4.64 -4.74
N PHE A 73 11.85 -4.03 -5.89
CA PHE A 73 10.87 -2.94 -6.00
C PHE A 73 9.83 -3.26 -7.06
N PHE A 74 8.57 -3.18 -6.64
CA PHE A 74 7.38 -3.37 -7.47
C PHE A 74 6.49 -2.14 -7.36
N SER A 75 5.78 -1.79 -8.42
CA SER A 75 4.96 -0.58 -8.42
C SER A 75 3.74 -0.72 -9.31
N SER A 76 2.64 -0.05 -8.94
CA SER A 76 1.62 0.34 -9.90
C SER A 76 2.27 1.09 -11.08
N PRO A 77 1.79 0.93 -12.33
CA PRO A 77 2.34 1.63 -13.49
C PRO A 77 2.11 3.15 -13.47
N VAL A 78 1.26 3.66 -12.57
CA VAL A 78 0.98 5.09 -12.43
C VAL A 78 2.24 5.85 -11.99
N GLY A 79 2.57 6.93 -12.70
CA GLY A 79 3.84 7.66 -12.60
C GLY A 79 4.29 7.98 -11.17
N ARG A 80 3.38 8.47 -10.30
CA ARG A 80 3.71 8.77 -8.88
C ARG A 80 4.09 7.54 -8.05
N CYS A 81 3.57 6.35 -8.39
CA CYS A 81 3.94 5.12 -7.71
C CYS A 81 5.32 4.65 -8.16
N VAL A 82 5.59 4.69 -9.46
CA VAL A 82 6.92 4.39 -10.03
C VAL A 82 7.96 5.34 -9.44
N GLU A 83 7.71 6.65 -9.48
CA GLU A 83 8.59 7.67 -8.92
C GLU A 83 8.85 7.43 -7.42
N THR A 84 7.83 7.04 -6.65
CA THR A 84 7.99 6.68 -5.23
C THR A 84 8.94 5.49 -5.07
N ALA A 85 8.74 4.41 -5.82
CA ALA A 85 9.59 3.23 -5.76
C ALA A 85 11.05 3.55 -6.14
N GLU A 86 11.26 4.38 -7.18
CA GLU A 86 12.58 4.86 -7.58
C GLU A 86 13.28 5.67 -6.48
N TYR A 87 12.56 6.57 -5.78
CA TYR A 87 13.15 7.34 -4.68
C TYR A 87 13.42 6.49 -3.45
N ILE A 88 12.57 5.50 -3.14
CA ILE A 88 12.86 4.51 -2.10
C ILE A 88 14.13 3.74 -2.47
N SER A 89 14.25 3.27 -3.70
CA SER A 89 15.42 2.53 -4.19
C SER A 89 16.70 3.38 -4.12
N LYS A 90 16.65 4.65 -4.52
CA LYS A 90 17.77 5.60 -4.37
C LYS A 90 18.16 5.77 -2.89
N GLY A 91 17.18 5.83 -1.98
CA GLY A 91 17.41 5.87 -0.54
C GLY A 91 18.09 4.61 -0.01
N CYS A 92 17.87 3.45 -0.65
CA CYS A 92 18.60 2.22 -0.39
C CYS A 92 20.05 2.26 -0.93
N GLY A 93 20.42 3.25 -1.74
CA GLY A 93 21.73 3.37 -2.36
C GLY A 93 21.83 2.73 -3.74
N VAL A 94 20.70 2.48 -4.41
CA VAL A 94 20.66 1.97 -5.80
C VAL A 94 20.62 3.17 -6.75
N GLU A 95 21.63 3.34 -7.60
CA GLU A 95 21.73 4.48 -8.53
C GLU A 95 20.78 4.35 -9.73
N ASN A 96 20.66 3.13 -10.26
CA ASN A 96 19.80 2.81 -11.40
C ASN A 96 18.77 1.75 -10.98
N PRO A 97 17.66 2.16 -10.33
CA PRO A 97 16.69 1.23 -9.81
C PRO A 97 15.94 0.50 -10.91
N GLU A 98 15.86 -0.82 -10.78
CA GLU A 98 14.94 -1.64 -11.54
C GLU A 98 13.63 -1.75 -10.75
N VAL A 99 12.55 -1.18 -11.28
CA VAL A 99 11.21 -1.22 -10.67
C VAL A 99 10.30 -2.03 -11.58
N GLU A 100 9.88 -3.21 -11.13
CA GLU A 100 8.91 -4.03 -11.86
C GLU A 100 7.52 -3.40 -11.74
N LYS A 101 6.90 -3.07 -12.89
CA LYS A 101 5.55 -2.50 -12.94
C LYS A 101 4.54 -3.64 -12.97
N LEU A 102 3.61 -3.62 -12.03
CA LEU A 102 2.51 -4.58 -11.91
C LEU A 102 1.19 -3.86 -12.21
N ASP A 103 0.61 -4.10 -13.38
CA ASP A 103 -0.62 -3.43 -13.81
C ASP A 103 -1.78 -3.65 -12.82
N CYS A 104 -1.85 -4.81 -12.21
CA CYS A 104 -2.87 -5.11 -11.19
C CYS A 104 -2.84 -4.14 -10.00
N LEU A 105 -1.70 -3.55 -9.65
CA LEU A 105 -1.60 -2.59 -8.54
C LEU A 105 -2.23 -1.22 -8.84
N ALA A 106 -2.66 -0.95 -10.08
CA ALA A 106 -3.37 0.29 -10.40
C ALA A 106 -4.81 0.30 -9.85
N GLU A 107 -5.51 -0.85 -9.96
CA GLU A 107 -6.95 -0.97 -9.70
C GLU A 107 -7.31 -2.33 -9.10
N TYR A 108 -6.54 -2.77 -8.14
CA TYR A 108 -6.54 -4.15 -7.65
C TYR A 108 -7.90 -4.64 -7.16
N PHE A 109 -8.69 -3.79 -6.51
CA PHE A 109 -9.98 -4.14 -5.95
C PHE A 109 -11.17 -3.82 -6.86
N VAL A 110 -10.95 -3.22 -8.04
CA VAL A 110 -12.04 -2.87 -8.95
C VAL A 110 -12.57 -4.11 -9.66
N GLN A 111 -13.86 -4.40 -9.50
CA GLN A 111 -14.57 -5.48 -10.17
C GLN A 111 -15.35 -4.99 -11.38
N ASN A 112 -16.10 -3.90 -11.24
CA ASN A 112 -16.90 -3.30 -12.30
C ASN A 112 -16.53 -1.83 -12.47
N TYR A 113 -15.94 -1.48 -13.60
CA TYR A 113 -15.45 -0.14 -13.90
C TYR A 113 -16.55 0.92 -13.93
N ALA A 114 -17.70 0.62 -14.53
CA ALA A 114 -18.80 1.58 -14.63
C ALA A 114 -19.38 1.92 -13.25
N ALA A 115 -19.49 0.91 -12.37
CA ALA A 115 -19.91 1.10 -11.00
C ALA A 115 -18.85 1.84 -10.17
N TYR A 116 -17.55 1.54 -10.37
CA TYR A 116 -16.44 2.25 -9.73
C TYR A 116 -16.39 3.72 -10.14
N GLU A 117 -16.56 4.04 -11.42
CA GLU A 117 -16.66 5.45 -11.85
C GLU A 117 -17.84 6.19 -11.20
N ALA A 118 -18.95 5.52 -10.94
CA ALA A 118 -20.07 6.14 -10.20
C ALA A 118 -19.67 6.47 -8.76
N VAL A 119 -18.91 5.57 -8.09
CA VAL A 119 -18.32 5.82 -6.76
C VAL A 119 -17.39 7.04 -6.79
N LEU A 120 -16.49 7.13 -7.78
CA LEU A 120 -15.58 8.28 -7.92
C LEU A 120 -16.32 9.61 -8.05
N ARG A 121 -17.42 9.62 -8.81
CA ARG A 121 -18.25 10.82 -9.03
C ARG A 121 -19.09 11.19 -7.80
N ALA A 122 -19.54 10.23 -7.03
CA ALA A 122 -20.37 10.44 -5.84
C ALA A 122 -19.56 10.90 -4.61
N GLY A 123 -18.33 10.38 -4.46
CA GLY A 123 -17.45 10.67 -3.35
C GLY A 123 -16.53 9.48 -3.10
N PHE A 124 -15.27 9.62 -3.47
CA PHE A 124 -14.30 8.52 -3.42
C PHE A 124 -14.10 7.95 -2.02
N TYR A 125 -13.82 8.81 -1.03
CA TYR A 125 -13.53 8.36 0.34
C TYR A 125 -14.76 7.75 1.01
N GLU A 126 -15.91 8.36 0.81
CA GLU A 126 -17.21 7.90 1.31
C GLU A 126 -17.53 6.52 0.75
N GLY A 127 -17.44 6.33 -0.56
CA GLY A 127 -17.75 5.07 -1.22
C GLY A 127 -16.82 3.92 -0.81
N ILE A 128 -15.52 4.18 -0.66
CA ILE A 128 -14.57 3.18 -0.13
C ILE A 128 -14.94 2.83 1.32
N CYS A 129 -15.22 3.82 2.17
CA CYS A 129 -15.59 3.57 3.57
C CYS A 129 -16.89 2.77 3.71
N GLU A 130 -17.89 3.06 2.89
CA GLU A 130 -19.16 2.31 2.84
C GLU A 130 -18.93 0.85 2.44
N TRP A 131 -18.14 0.62 1.38
CA TRP A 131 -17.75 -0.73 0.97
C TRP A 131 -17.00 -1.48 2.07
N LEU A 132 -16.01 -0.87 2.71
CA LEU A 132 -15.25 -1.48 3.80
C LEU A 132 -16.16 -1.84 4.99
N ALA A 133 -17.09 -0.95 5.37
CA ALA A 133 -18.02 -1.20 6.46
C ALA A 133 -18.97 -2.36 6.16
N ALA A 134 -19.46 -2.46 4.93
CA ALA A 134 -20.34 -3.55 4.49
C ALA A 134 -19.62 -4.91 4.44
N ASN A 135 -18.29 -4.92 4.27
CA ASN A 135 -17.47 -6.14 4.11
C ASN A 135 -16.53 -6.39 5.29
N SER A 136 -16.66 -5.65 6.40
CA SER A 136 -15.84 -5.90 7.59
C SER A 136 -16.21 -7.22 8.26
N ARG A 137 -15.26 -7.82 9.03
CA ARG A 137 -15.47 -9.09 9.76
C ARG A 137 -16.69 -9.09 10.70
N GLU A 138 -17.21 -7.91 11.04
CA GLU A 138 -18.39 -7.73 11.90
C GLU A 138 -19.70 -7.79 11.08
N ALA A 139 -19.65 -7.65 9.75
CA ALA A 139 -20.81 -7.78 8.88
C ALA A 139 -21.11 -9.27 8.62
N GLU A 140 -22.36 -9.69 8.77
CA GLU A 140 -22.78 -11.04 8.36
C GLU A 140 -22.52 -11.22 6.86
N VAL A 141 -21.81 -12.29 6.53
CA VAL A 141 -21.47 -12.63 5.13
C VAL A 141 -22.77 -12.90 4.37
N THR A 142 -23.19 -11.95 3.54
CA THR A 142 -24.23 -12.22 2.54
C THR A 142 -23.57 -12.94 1.37
N GLU A 143 -23.90 -14.22 1.19
CA GLU A 143 -23.27 -15.18 0.26
C GLU A 143 -23.47 -14.88 -1.24
N THR A 144 -24.05 -13.78 -1.66
CA THR A 144 -24.23 -13.47 -3.08
C THR A 144 -23.27 -12.40 -3.54
N GLN A 145 -22.23 -12.84 -4.26
CA GLN A 145 -21.36 -11.98 -5.03
C GLN A 145 -22.20 -11.26 -6.09
N ASP A 146 -22.45 -9.96 -5.89
CA ASP A 146 -23.08 -9.11 -6.90
C ASP A 146 -22.02 -8.78 -7.97
N ALA A 147 -22.17 -9.38 -9.16
CA ALA A 147 -21.26 -9.15 -10.28
C ALA A 147 -21.23 -7.69 -10.76
N ASP A 148 -22.26 -6.91 -10.42
CA ASP A 148 -22.36 -5.49 -10.72
C ASP A 148 -21.74 -4.59 -9.63
N ALA A 149 -21.27 -5.16 -8.53
CA ALA A 149 -20.62 -4.41 -7.47
C ALA A 149 -19.33 -3.70 -7.97
N PRO A 150 -19.03 -2.48 -7.50
CA PRO A 150 -17.84 -1.74 -7.94
C PRO A 150 -16.53 -2.43 -7.53
N PHE A 151 -16.54 -3.17 -6.42
CA PHE A 151 -15.36 -3.80 -5.84
C PHE A 151 -15.56 -5.28 -5.61
N TYR A 152 -14.47 -6.03 -5.73
CA TYR A 152 -14.40 -7.43 -5.30
C TYR A 152 -14.67 -7.58 -3.79
N PRO A 153 -15.06 -8.78 -3.32
CA PRO A 153 -15.16 -9.05 -1.89
C PRO A 153 -13.84 -8.74 -1.16
N LEU A 154 -13.96 -8.00 -0.05
CA LEU A 154 -12.80 -7.48 0.68
C LEU A 154 -11.83 -8.58 1.13
N ALA A 155 -12.35 -9.64 1.75
CA ALA A 155 -11.52 -10.69 2.32
C ALA A 155 -10.78 -11.47 1.22
N GLU A 156 -11.52 -11.96 0.22
CA GLU A 156 -10.98 -12.74 -0.90
C GLU A 156 -9.87 -11.96 -1.62
N ARG A 157 -10.17 -10.72 -2.01
CA ARG A 157 -9.23 -9.90 -2.77
C ARG A 157 -8.01 -9.44 -1.96
N SER A 158 -8.16 -9.27 -0.63
CA SER A 158 -7.04 -8.99 0.26
C SER A 158 -6.10 -10.19 0.40
N GLU A 159 -6.64 -11.42 0.50
CA GLU A 159 -5.83 -12.65 0.54
C GLU A 159 -5.12 -12.91 -0.80
N GLU A 160 -5.74 -12.59 -1.92
CA GLU A 160 -5.09 -12.64 -3.24
C GLU A 160 -3.95 -11.61 -3.34
N MET A 161 -4.13 -10.40 -2.81
CA MET A 161 -3.05 -9.40 -2.73
C MET A 161 -1.86 -9.94 -1.92
N LEU A 162 -2.13 -10.54 -0.77
CA LEU A 162 -1.10 -11.17 0.06
C LEU A 162 -0.38 -12.28 -0.72
N SER A 163 -1.13 -13.16 -1.36
CA SER A 163 -0.58 -14.28 -2.15
C SER A 163 0.30 -13.77 -3.29
N MET A 164 -0.15 -12.76 -4.04
CA MET A 164 0.63 -12.11 -5.10
C MET A 164 1.93 -11.52 -4.57
N MET A 165 1.89 -10.83 -3.41
CA MET A 165 3.08 -10.25 -2.81
C MET A 165 4.09 -11.32 -2.38
N LEU A 166 3.63 -12.45 -1.85
CA LEU A 166 4.49 -13.57 -1.45
C LEU A 166 5.09 -14.30 -2.66
N GLU A 167 4.32 -14.45 -3.74
CA GLU A 167 4.78 -15.06 -4.98
C GLU A 167 5.84 -14.23 -5.69
N LYS A 168 5.61 -12.90 -5.79
CA LYS A 168 6.54 -11.97 -6.43
C LYS A 168 7.76 -11.66 -5.58
N GLY A 169 7.59 -11.62 -4.26
CA GLY A 169 8.62 -11.20 -3.32
C GLY A 169 9.66 -12.28 -3.09
N HIS A 170 10.81 -12.17 -3.77
CA HIS A 170 11.91 -13.14 -3.68
C HIS A 170 13.16 -12.63 -2.93
N ALA A 171 13.24 -11.33 -2.68
CA ALA A 171 14.32 -10.71 -1.89
C ALA A 171 14.01 -10.75 -0.38
N ARG A 172 14.99 -10.38 0.45
CA ARG A 172 14.77 -10.21 1.89
C ARG A 172 13.77 -9.09 2.19
N VAL A 173 13.84 -7.98 1.45
CA VAL A 173 12.87 -6.89 1.51
C VAL A 173 12.28 -6.65 0.12
N ASN A 174 10.96 -6.71 0.01
CA ASN A 174 10.21 -6.51 -1.23
C ASN A 174 9.24 -5.36 -1.02
N VAL A 175 9.41 -4.29 -1.78
CA VAL A 175 8.60 -3.06 -1.65
C VAL A 175 7.60 -2.98 -2.78
N PHE A 176 6.31 -2.92 -2.45
CA PHE A 176 5.19 -2.77 -3.37
C PHE A 176 4.55 -1.40 -3.19
N VAL A 177 4.63 -0.55 -4.21
CA VAL A 177 4.08 0.80 -4.15
C VAL A 177 2.78 0.90 -4.93
N THR A 178 1.72 1.33 -4.26
CA THR A 178 0.39 1.48 -4.86
C THR A 178 -0.36 2.71 -4.31
N HIS A 179 -1.67 2.70 -4.33
CA HIS A 179 -2.57 3.78 -3.93
C HIS A 179 -3.23 3.48 -2.56
N ASP A 180 -3.66 4.52 -1.87
CA ASP A 180 -4.42 4.39 -0.63
C ASP A 180 -5.67 3.50 -0.79
N ALA A 181 -6.40 3.65 -1.91
CA ALA A 181 -7.56 2.83 -2.23
C ALA A 181 -7.31 1.31 -2.16
N TRP A 182 -6.07 0.87 -2.32
CA TRP A 182 -5.70 -0.55 -2.35
C TRP A 182 -4.91 -1.01 -1.11
N VAL A 183 -4.33 -0.08 -0.39
CA VAL A 183 -3.67 -0.37 0.90
C VAL A 183 -4.67 -0.39 2.05
N VAL A 184 -5.63 0.54 2.05
CA VAL A 184 -6.68 0.66 3.09
C VAL A 184 -7.49 -0.62 3.26
N PRO A 185 -7.97 -1.28 2.19
CA PRO A 185 -8.67 -2.57 2.30
C PRO A 185 -7.84 -3.65 3.00
N CYS A 186 -6.57 -3.78 2.63
CA CYS A 186 -5.66 -4.75 3.24
C CYS A 186 -5.43 -4.43 4.73
N LEU A 187 -5.24 -3.16 5.10
CA LEU A 187 -5.11 -2.74 6.50
C LEU A 187 -6.39 -3.00 7.30
N THR A 188 -7.56 -2.83 6.69
CA THR A 188 -8.85 -3.15 7.31
C THR A 188 -8.97 -4.65 7.53
N HIS A 189 -8.69 -5.47 6.52
CA HIS A 189 -8.84 -6.92 6.59
C HIS A 189 -7.84 -7.57 7.55
N PHE A 190 -6.54 -7.28 7.40
CA PHE A 190 -5.48 -7.96 8.15
C PHE A 190 -5.21 -7.35 9.52
N CYS A 191 -5.34 -6.02 9.65
CA CYS A 191 -4.98 -5.30 10.86
C CYS A 191 -6.19 -4.78 11.67
N GLY A 192 -7.42 -4.90 11.13
CA GLY A 192 -8.64 -4.44 11.79
C GLY A 192 -8.74 -2.91 11.92
N LEU A 193 -7.98 -2.15 11.10
CA LEU A 193 -8.02 -0.69 11.15
C LEU A 193 -9.31 -0.17 10.53
N LYS A 194 -9.91 0.83 11.18
CA LYS A 194 -11.14 1.49 10.72
C LYS A 194 -10.81 2.85 10.13
N PHE A 195 -11.24 3.05 8.87
CA PHE A 195 -11.04 4.29 8.12
C PHE A 195 -12.35 5.04 7.96
N THR A 196 -12.25 6.36 7.94
CA THR A 196 -13.35 7.28 7.61
C THR A 196 -12.81 8.39 6.71
N PRO A 197 -13.67 9.17 6.01
CA PRO A 197 -13.19 10.30 5.21
C PRO A 197 -12.36 11.32 6.00
N GLN A 198 -12.64 11.48 7.31
CA GLN A 198 -11.91 12.39 8.21
C GLN A 198 -10.72 11.73 8.91
N ARG A 199 -10.60 10.40 8.82
CA ARG A 199 -9.50 9.61 9.37
C ARG A 199 -8.96 8.68 8.31
N TRP A 200 -8.22 9.25 7.37
CA TRP A 200 -7.66 8.53 6.23
C TRP A 200 -6.16 8.26 6.39
N MET A 201 -5.63 7.29 5.64
CA MET A 201 -4.22 6.96 5.71
C MET A 201 -3.33 8.03 5.08
N ASN A 202 -2.16 8.27 5.69
CA ASN A 202 -1.16 9.19 5.19
C ASN A 202 -0.36 8.58 4.01
N PHE A 203 0.43 9.40 3.33
CA PHE A 203 1.40 8.97 2.34
C PHE A 203 2.47 8.08 2.98
N LEU A 204 3.12 7.21 2.19
CA LEU A 204 4.18 6.30 2.67
C LEU A 204 3.80 5.52 3.94
N THR A 205 2.52 5.22 4.04
CA THR A 205 1.92 4.39 5.09
C THR A 205 1.38 3.13 4.45
N GLY A 206 1.41 2.01 5.16
CA GLY A 206 0.97 0.74 4.63
C GLY A 206 1.07 -0.40 5.62
N MET A 207 1.29 -1.61 5.11
CA MET A 207 1.48 -2.80 5.94
C MET A 207 2.77 -3.53 5.56
N ALA A 208 3.45 -4.07 6.56
CA ALA A 208 4.58 -4.97 6.40
C ALA A 208 4.13 -6.40 6.73
N VAL A 209 4.25 -7.28 5.76
CA VAL A 209 4.05 -8.73 5.92
C VAL A 209 5.41 -9.35 6.19
N VAL A 210 5.60 -9.87 7.40
CA VAL A 210 6.84 -10.56 7.81
C VAL A 210 6.64 -12.06 7.65
N VAL A 211 7.54 -12.68 6.91
CA VAL A 211 7.55 -14.13 6.67
C VAL A 211 8.83 -14.76 7.18
N GLY A 212 8.79 -16.06 7.40
CA GLY A 212 9.95 -16.82 7.76
C GLY A 212 10.97 -16.95 6.62
N SER A 213 12.07 -17.64 6.88
CA SER A 213 13.13 -17.91 5.90
C SER A 213 12.65 -18.75 4.70
N ASP A 214 11.53 -19.47 4.83
CA ASP A 214 10.86 -20.20 3.75
C ASP A 214 10.20 -19.26 2.73
N GLY A 215 10.04 -17.99 3.07
CA GLY A 215 9.42 -16.96 2.24
C GLY A 215 7.91 -17.12 2.04
N GLN A 216 7.26 -18.02 2.77
CA GLN A 216 5.83 -18.34 2.64
C GLN A 216 5.07 -18.28 3.96
N THR A 217 5.67 -18.72 5.05
CA THR A 217 4.99 -18.73 6.35
C THR A 217 4.89 -17.32 6.93
N VAL A 218 3.69 -16.74 6.90
CA VAL A 218 3.44 -15.42 7.49
C VAL A 218 3.54 -15.52 9.01
N ARG A 219 4.49 -14.77 9.60
CA ARG A 219 4.70 -14.67 11.05
C ARG A 219 3.88 -13.56 11.68
N ARG A 220 3.82 -12.41 11.03
CA ARG A 220 3.04 -11.24 11.47
C ARG A 220 2.77 -10.27 10.33
N ILE A 221 1.69 -9.54 10.46
CA ILE A 221 1.35 -8.39 9.60
C ILE A 221 1.27 -7.17 10.50
N VAL A 222 1.99 -6.10 10.14
CA VAL A 222 2.18 -4.91 10.97
C VAL A 222 1.83 -3.66 10.17
N PRO A 223 0.92 -2.81 10.63
CA PRO A 223 0.70 -1.50 10.03
C PRO A 223 1.91 -0.60 10.29
N VAL A 224 2.49 -0.02 9.23
CA VAL A 224 3.72 0.77 9.29
C VAL A 224 3.55 2.13 8.63
N THR A 225 4.33 3.12 9.08
CA THR A 225 4.39 4.45 8.46
C THR A 225 5.82 4.98 8.43
N ALA A 226 6.20 5.61 7.31
CA ALA A 226 7.47 6.32 7.19
C ALA A 226 7.41 7.77 7.71
N LEU A 227 6.20 8.26 7.99
CA LEU A 227 5.96 9.63 8.46
C LEU A 227 5.71 9.66 9.98
N PRO A 228 5.72 10.85 10.61
CA PRO A 228 5.46 10.98 12.05
C PRO A 228 4.11 10.40 12.49
N THR A 229 3.13 10.35 11.59
CA THR A 229 1.83 9.70 11.81
C THR A 229 1.36 8.99 10.54
N GLY A 230 0.75 7.81 10.71
CA GLY A 230 0.08 7.07 9.62
C GLY A 230 -1.28 7.63 9.22
N TRP A 231 -1.78 8.63 9.95
CA TRP A 231 -3.04 9.31 9.66
C TRP A 231 -2.83 10.62 8.93
N LEU A 232 -3.58 10.83 7.85
CA LEU A 232 -3.57 12.09 7.11
C LEU A 232 -4.16 13.20 7.99
N GLN A 233 -3.46 14.32 8.05
CA GLN A 233 -3.94 15.54 8.72
C GLN A 233 -4.51 16.47 7.63
N PHE A 234 -5.81 16.78 7.73
CA PHE A 234 -6.53 17.69 6.84
C PHE A 234 -6.41 19.13 7.33
#